data_775d1cfe8cd5659256930b72caaae14a
#
_entry.id   775d1cfe8cd5659256930b72caaae14a
#
_cell.length_a   1.000
_cell.length_b   1.000
_cell.length_c   1.000
_cell.angle_alpha   90.00
_cell.angle_beta   90.00
_cell.angle_gamma   90.00
#
_symmetry.space_group_name_H-M   'P 1'
#
loop_
_entity.id
_entity.type
_entity.pdbx_description
1 polymer ?
#
loop_
_entity_poly.entity_id
_entity_poly.type
_entity_poly.pdbx_seq_one_letter_code
_entity_poly.pdbx_strand_id
1 'polypeptide(L)'
;MNIKCDLKELINALNIVSKTSSSKTTMPILEGVLFEAYQNKLKLITNDLEIGSEHTFPCEVSREGKTVVDLRMLNEIVRKIEDESVEISVDDNLFVLKSINGIFKLAVMNPNEYPKLPVFDIENSIELEQSVFKDMIRRTLFSVSTDENR
;
A
#
# COMPACT_ATOMS: atom_id res chain seq x y z
N MET A 1 -14.89 -8.10 0.77
CA MET A 1 -13.99 -7.77 1.88
C MET A 1 -14.74 -6.91 2.89
N ASN A 2 -14.52 -7.10 4.21
CA ASN A 2 -15.07 -6.21 5.24
C ASN A 2 -14.11 -6.20 6.44
N ILE A 3 -13.59 -5.02 6.79
CA ILE A 3 -12.57 -4.84 7.83
C ILE A 3 -12.86 -3.58 8.66
N LYS A 4 -12.32 -3.56 9.89
CA LYS A 4 -12.21 -2.37 10.72
C LYS A 4 -10.76 -2.22 11.18
N CYS A 5 -10.18 -1.06 10.98
CA CYS A 5 -8.78 -0.81 11.32
C CYS A 5 -8.59 0.55 12.00
N ASP A 6 -7.50 0.65 12.73
CA ASP A 6 -7.00 1.92 13.26
C ASP A 6 -6.62 2.85 12.10
N LEU A 7 -7.06 4.10 12.16
CA LEU A 7 -6.82 5.07 11.09
C LEU A 7 -5.34 5.48 11.00
N LYS A 8 -4.65 5.59 12.14
CA LYS A 8 -3.22 5.98 12.15
C LYS A 8 -2.36 4.89 11.53
N GLU A 9 -2.67 3.60 11.84
CA GLU A 9 -2.00 2.47 11.21
C GLU A 9 -2.25 2.43 9.70
N LEU A 10 -3.48 2.69 9.26
CA LEU A 10 -3.80 2.77 7.83
C LEU A 10 -3.04 3.90 7.14
N ILE A 11 -3.01 5.10 7.73
CA ILE A 11 -2.25 6.25 7.18
C ILE A 11 -0.75 5.94 7.13
N ASN A 12 -0.20 5.34 8.19
CA ASN A 12 1.20 4.93 8.23
C ASN A 12 1.53 3.93 7.13
N ALA A 13 0.72 2.88 6.99
CA ALA A 13 0.85 1.88 5.94
C ALA A 13 0.81 2.49 4.53
N LEU A 14 -0.17 3.36 4.28
CA LEU A 14 -0.29 4.07 3.00
C LEU A 14 0.92 4.98 2.73
N ASN A 15 1.45 5.68 3.74
CA ASN A 15 2.65 6.50 3.60
C ASN A 15 3.90 5.67 3.25
N ILE A 16 4.01 4.44 3.78
CA ILE A 16 5.11 3.53 3.47
C ILE A 16 5.02 3.09 2.01
N VAL A 17 3.87 2.52 1.62
CA VAL A 17 3.72 1.93 0.29
C VAL A 17 3.64 2.96 -0.83
N SER A 18 3.16 4.18 -0.56
CA SER A 18 3.08 5.25 -1.59
C SER A 18 4.43 5.65 -2.18
N LYS A 19 5.54 5.32 -1.52
CA LYS A 19 6.89 5.65 -2.01
C LYS A 19 7.30 4.86 -3.24
N THR A 20 6.65 3.75 -3.50
CA THR A 20 6.91 2.85 -4.64
C THR A 20 5.76 2.83 -5.65
N SER A 21 4.81 3.75 -5.53
CA SER A 21 3.75 3.92 -6.53
C SER A 21 4.22 4.83 -7.65
N SER A 22 4.07 4.39 -8.89
CA SER A 22 4.37 5.19 -10.06
C SER A 22 3.20 6.10 -10.43
N SER A 23 3.47 7.39 -10.60
CA SER A 23 2.50 8.35 -11.15
C SER A 23 2.56 8.45 -12.69
N LYS A 24 3.50 7.74 -13.32
CA LYS A 24 3.73 7.74 -14.77
C LYS A 24 3.87 6.31 -15.27
N THR A 25 2.77 5.58 -15.28
CA THR A 25 2.76 4.19 -15.75
C THR A 25 1.86 4.03 -16.97
N THR A 26 2.21 3.10 -17.85
CA THR A 26 1.34 2.66 -18.95
C THR A 26 0.24 1.69 -18.49
N MET A 27 0.34 1.21 -17.25
CA MET A 27 -0.62 0.28 -16.64
C MET A 27 -1.40 0.98 -15.51
N PRO A 28 -2.65 1.43 -15.73
CA PRO A 28 -3.42 2.19 -14.74
C PRO A 28 -3.57 1.49 -13.38
N ILE A 29 -3.54 0.16 -13.34
CA ILE A 29 -3.68 -0.61 -12.11
C ILE A 29 -2.51 -0.37 -11.13
N LEU A 30 -1.32 0.03 -11.62
CA LEU A 30 -0.14 0.34 -10.81
C LEU A 30 -0.23 1.71 -10.12
N GLU A 31 -1.17 2.56 -10.50
CA GLU A 31 -1.53 3.77 -9.75
C GLU A 31 -2.34 3.44 -8.48
N GLY A 32 -2.83 2.20 -8.41
CA GLY A 32 -3.58 1.68 -7.29
C GLY A 32 -2.72 1.06 -6.20
N VAL A 33 -3.34 0.88 -5.04
CA VAL A 33 -2.82 0.06 -3.95
C VAL A 33 -3.67 -1.21 -3.83
N LEU A 34 -3.01 -2.36 -3.78
CA LEU A 34 -3.65 -3.64 -3.54
C LEU A 34 -3.84 -3.84 -2.04
N PHE A 35 -5.08 -4.07 -1.63
CA PHE A 35 -5.50 -4.47 -0.30
C PHE A 35 -5.69 -5.98 -0.26
N GLU A 36 -5.09 -6.65 0.71
CA GLU A 36 -5.31 -8.05 1.03
C GLU A 36 -5.66 -8.18 2.50
N ALA A 37 -6.92 -8.52 2.80
CA ALA A 37 -7.41 -8.75 4.16
C ALA A 37 -7.50 -10.25 4.45
N TYR A 38 -6.78 -10.74 5.45
CA TYR A 38 -6.73 -12.15 5.85
C TYR A 38 -6.27 -12.30 7.30
N GLN A 39 -6.74 -13.30 8.01
CA GLN A 39 -6.26 -13.69 9.35
C GLN A 39 -6.10 -12.51 10.33
N ASN A 40 -7.08 -11.62 10.39
CA ASN A 40 -7.05 -10.39 11.19
C ASN A 40 -5.85 -9.47 10.89
N LYS A 41 -5.42 -9.43 9.64
CA LYS A 41 -4.37 -8.54 9.14
C LYS A 41 -4.83 -7.88 7.85
N LEU A 42 -4.36 -6.67 7.66
CA LEU A 42 -4.44 -5.99 6.37
C LEU A 42 -3.04 -5.81 5.82
N LYS A 43 -2.84 -6.27 4.60
CA LYS A 43 -1.63 -6.08 3.83
C LYS A 43 -1.90 -5.11 2.69
N LEU A 44 -1.09 -4.08 2.56
CA LEU A 44 -1.07 -3.14 1.46
C LEU A 44 0.14 -3.39 0.59
N ILE A 45 -0.05 -3.35 -0.73
CA ILE A 45 1.02 -3.58 -1.71
C ILE A 45 0.96 -2.52 -2.78
N THR A 46 2.11 -1.95 -3.13
CA THR A 46 2.33 -1.13 -4.33
C THR A 46 3.53 -1.64 -5.12
N ASN A 47 3.52 -1.43 -6.42
CA ASN A 47 4.52 -1.95 -7.33
C ASN A 47 4.58 -1.05 -8.58
N ASP A 48 5.77 -0.73 -9.06
CA ASP A 48 6.01 -0.01 -10.32
C ASP A 48 6.71 -0.88 -11.39
N LEU A 49 6.81 -2.20 -11.14
CA LEU A 49 7.50 -3.26 -11.90
C LEU A 49 9.01 -3.31 -11.67
N GLU A 50 9.63 -2.29 -11.12
CA GLU A 50 11.05 -2.26 -10.75
C GLU A 50 11.21 -2.40 -9.24
N ILE A 51 10.39 -1.69 -8.48
CA ILE A 51 10.39 -1.68 -7.02
C ILE A 51 9.00 -2.00 -6.51
N GLY A 52 8.91 -2.93 -5.56
CA GLY A 52 7.68 -3.23 -4.83
C GLY A 52 7.80 -2.88 -3.36
N SER A 53 6.69 -2.47 -2.76
CA SER A 53 6.59 -2.26 -1.32
C SER A 53 5.36 -2.94 -0.77
N GLU A 54 5.52 -3.61 0.36
CA GLU A 54 4.40 -4.17 1.11
C GLU A 54 4.49 -3.78 2.58
N HIS A 55 3.34 -3.58 3.19
CA HIS A 55 3.23 -3.35 4.62
C HIS A 55 2.02 -4.08 5.16
N THR A 56 2.20 -4.77 6.29
CA THR A 56 1.15 -5.55 6.94
C THR A 56 0.96 -5.07 8.37
N PHE A 57 -0.29 -4.84 8.77
CA PHE A 57 -0.64 -4.44 10.13
C PHE A 57 -1.91 -5.15 10.60
N PRO A 58 -2.13 -5.28 11.94
CA PRO A 58 -3.30 -5.94 12.49
C PRO A 58 -4.57 -5.11 12.26
N CYS A 59 -5.68 -5.79 11.97
CA CYS A 59 -7.01 -5.20 11.89
C CYS A 59 -8.08 -6.26 12.18
N GLU A 60 -9.31 -5.82 12.46
CA GLU A 60 -10.46 -6.74 12.56
C GLU A 60 -10.94 -7.10 11.15
N VAL A 61 -10.96 -8.39 10.81
CA VAL A 61 -11.40 -8.89 9.51
C VAL A 61 -12.68 -9.70 9.69
N SER A 62 -13.83 -9.12 9.30
CA SER A 62 -15.12 -9.81 9.29
C SER A 62 -15.32 -10.63 8.02
N ARG A 63 -14.78 -10.20 6.89
CA ARG A 63 -14.81 -10.89 5.61
C ARG A 63 -13.50 -10.66 4.87
N GLU A 64 -12.75 -11.72 4.66
CA GLU A 64 -11.51 -11.70 3.89
C GLU A 64 -11.74 -11.29 2.43
N GLY A 65 -10.69 -10.88 1.76
CA GLY A 65 -10.73 -10.56 0.34
C GLY A 65 -9.61 -9.64 -0.10
N LYS A 66 -9.64 -9.35 -1.40
CA LYS A 66 -8.65 -8.51 -2.08
C LYS A 66 -9.35 -7.47 -2.93
N THR A 67 -8.72 -6.32 -3.07
CA THR A 67 -9.19 -5.25 -3.95
C THR A 67 -8.05 -4.31 -4.29
N VAL A 68 -8.18 -3.61 -5.41
CA VAL A 68 -7.26 -2.52 -5.78
C VAL A 68 -8.06 -1.23 -5.86
N VAL A 69 -7.54 -0.18 -5.27
CA VAL A 69 -8.17 1.14 -5.25
C VAL A 69 -7.12 2.21 -5.57
N ASP A 70 -7.54 3.29 -6.20
CA ASP A 70 -6.67 4.43 -6.50
C ASP A 70 -6.00 4.95 -5.23
N LEU A 71 -4.65 4.90 -5.22
CA LEU A 71 -3.85 5.24 -4.05
C LEU A 71 -3.90 6.73 -3.73
N ARG A 72 -3.91 7.58 -4.76
CA ARG A 72 -3.91 9.03 -4.59
C ARG A 72 -5.23 9.50 -3.99
N MET A 73 -6.35 9.07 -4.57
CA MET A 73 -7.69 9.41 -4.07
C MET A 73 -7.90 8.92 -2.64
N LEU A 74 -7.47 7.69 -2.34
CA LEU A 74 -7.57 7.15 -0.99
C LEU A 74 -6.74 7.96 0.01
N ASN A 75 -5.49 8.30 -0.33
CA ASN A 75 -4.64 9.13 0.53
C ASN A 75 -5.25 10.51 0.82
N GLU A 76 -5.87 11.14 -0.18
CA GLU A 76 -6.54 12.42 0.00
C GLU A 76 -7.75 12.33 0.96
N ILE A 77 -8.45 11.20 0.94
CA ILE A 77 -9.59 10.94 1.83
C ILE A 77 -9.13 10.66 3.25
N VAL A 78 -8.23 9.69 3.46
CA VAL A 78 -7.86 9.25 4.82
C VAL A 78 -7.15 10.35 5.62
N ARG A 79 -6.44 11.25 4.95
CA ARG A 79 -5.78 12.40 5.60
C ARG A 79 -6.75 13.48 6.12
N LYS A 80 -8.00 13.46 5.68
CA LYS A 80 -9.05 14.41 6.10
C LYS A 80 -9.98 13.84 7.16
N ILE A 81 -9.80 12.57 7.52
CA ILE A 81 -10.57 11.90 8.56
C ILE A 81 -9.86 12.11 9.90
N GLU A 82 -10.61 12.46 10.94
CA GLU A 82 -10.10 12.70 12.29
C GLU A 82 -10.52 11.62 13.30
N ASP A 83 -10.99 10.47 12.80
CA ASP A 83 -11.47 9.36 13.63
C ASP A 83 -10.28 8.52 14.18
N GLU A 84 -10.55 7.71 15.19
CA GLU A 84 -9.58 6.73 15.67
C GLU A 84 -9.55 5.48 14.82
N SER A 85 -10.72 5.07 14.28
CA SER A 85 -10.85 3.87 13.44
C SER A 85 -11.80 4.10 12.28
N VAL A 86 -11.62 3.32 11.23
CA VAL A 86 -12.46 3.33 10.03
C VAL A 86 -12.93 1.92 9.68
N GLU A 87 -14.12 1.83 9.09
CA GLU A 87 -14.63 0.61 8.49
C GLU A 87 -14.47 0.67 6.98
N ILE A 88 -13.93 -0.40 6.42
CA ILE A 88 -13.75 -0.56 4.97
C ILE A 88 -14.51 -1.79 4.52
N SER A 89 -15.40 -1.62 3.56
CA SER A 89 -16.09 -2.72 2.89
C SER A 89 -15.92 -2.63 1.38
N VAL A 90 -15.87 -3.80 0.75
CA VAL A 90 -15.88 -3.92 -0.72
C VAL A 90 -17.04 -4.78 -1.11
N ASP A 91 -17.97 -4.20 -1.83
CA ASP A 91 -19.14 -4.87 -2.39
C ASP A 91 -19.23 -4.55 -3.88
N ASP A 92 -19.34 -5.61 -4.69
CA ASP A 92 -19.28 -5.54 -6.15
C ASP A 92 -18.07 -4.75 -6.65
N ASN A 93 -18.28 -3.56 -7.19
CA ASN A 93 -17.24 -2.72 -7.78
C ASN A 93 -16.97 -1.43 -6.97
N LEU A 94 -17.35 -1.40 -5.69
CA LEU A 94 -17.20 -0.25 -4.83
C LEU A 94 -16.40 -0.58 -3.57
N PHE A 95 -15.35 0.20 -3.36
CA PHE A 95 -14.67 0.33 -2.09
C PHE A 95 -15.37 1.41 -1.28
N VAL A 96 -15.89 1.06 -0.13
CA VAL A 96 -16.63 1.95 0.75
C VAL A 96 -15.83 2.12 2.04
N LEU A 97 -15.40 3.33 2.32
CA LEU A 97 -14.76 3.72 3.58
C LEU A 97 -15.76 4.52 4.40
N LYS A 98 -16.06 4.04 5.60
CA LYS A 98 -16.96 4.70 6.55
C LYS A 98 -16.17 5.27 7.70
N SER A 99 -16.44 6.52 8.00
CA SER A 99 -16.00 7.25 9.18
C SER A 99 -17.21 7.79 9.96
N ILE A 100 -17.00 8.33 11.14
CA ILE A 100 -18.07 8.96 11.95
C ILE A 100 -18.72 10.09 11.15
N ASN A 101 -17.93 10.86 10.40
CA ASN A 101 -18.36 12.07 9.73
C ASN A 101 -18.73 11.88 8.25
N GLY A 102 -18.62 10.66 7.71
CA GLY A 102 -18.95 10.47 6.31
C GLY A 102 -18.72 9.06 5.76
N ILE A 103 -19.26 8.88 4.55
CA ILE A 103 -19.08 7.65 3.77
C ILE A 103 -18.44 8.05 2.44
N PHE A 104 -17.28 7.46 2.15
CA PHE A 104 -16.54 7.69 0.92
C PHE A 104 -16.61 6.44 0.04
N LYS A 105 -16.85 6.64 -1.24
CA LYS A 105 -16.97 5.54 -2.20
C LYS A 105 -15.96 5.75 -3.33
N LEU A 106 -15.13 4.73 -3.60
CA LEU A 106 -14.17 4.69 -4.67
C LEU A 106 -14.45 3.49 -5.57
N ALA A 107 -14.21 3.65 -6.88
CA ALA A 107 -14.22 2.53 -7.80
C ALA A 107 -13.05 1.59 -7.49
N VAL A 108 -13.27 0.29 -7.66
CA VAL A 108 -12.21 -0.72 -7.51
C VAL A 108 -11.72 -1.20 -8.88
N MET A 109 -10.49 -1.68 -8.90
CA MET A 109 -9.90 -2.40 -10.02
C MET A 109 -9.78 -3.89 -9.69
N ASN A 110 -9.69 -4.73 -10.72
CA ASN A 110 -9.61 -6.18 -10.54
C ASN A 110 -8.28 -6.60 -9.88
N PRO A 111 -8.27 -7.13 -8.67
CA PRO A 111 -7.04 -7.50 -7.97
C PRO A 111 -6.25 -8.63 -8.65
N ASN A 112 -6.89 -9.43 -9.51
CA ASN A 112 -6.22 -10.51 -10.24
C ASN A 112 -5.30 -9.99 -11.36
N GLU A 113 -5.51 -8.76 -11.80
CA GLU A 113 -4.67 -8.10 -12.81
C GLU A 113 -3.47 -7.37 -12.19
N TYR A 114 -3.42 -7.27 -10.86
CA TYR A 114 -2.32 -6.62 -10.16
C TYR A 114 -1.06 -7.49 -10.22
N PRO A 115 0.10 -6.96 -10.70
CA PRO A 115 1.32 -7.73 -10.81
C PRO A 115 1.81 -8.18 -9.43
N LYS A 116 2.14 -9.46 -9.32
CA LYS A 116 2.64 -10.04 -8.08
C LYS A 116 4.07 -9.58 -7.82
N LEU A 117 4.38 -9.29 -6.57
CA LEU A 117 5.77 -9.11 -6.15
C LEU A 117 6.53 -10.44 -6.28
N PRO A 118 7.82 -10.41 -6.67
CA PRO A 118 8.64 -11.61 -6.71
C PRO A 118 8.76 -12.21 -5.30
N VAL A 119 8.76 -13.53 -5.25
CA VAL A 119 9.06 -14.26 -4.01
C VAL A 119 10.58 -14.38 -3.92
N PHE A 120 11.16 -13.88 -2.82
CA PHE A 120 12.59 -13.96 -2.57
C PHE A 120 12.94 -15.27 -1.85
N ASP A 121 14.04 -15.88 -2.27
CA ASP A 121 14.63 -17.02 -1.56
C ASP A 121 15.43 -16.49 -0.35
N ILE A 122 14.95 -16.83 0.84
CA ILE A 122 15.55 -16.38 2.11
C ILE A 122 16.89 -17.09 2.37
N GLU A 123 17.13 -18.26 1.78
CA GLU A 123 18.37 -19.05 1.99
C GLU A 123 19.62 -18.32 1.49
N ASN A 124 19.47 -17.43 0.50
CA ASN A 124 20.55 -16.62 -0.06
C ASN A 124 20.49 -15.14 0.39
N SER A 125 19.97 -14.87 1.58
CA SER A 125 19.84 -13.50 2.12
C SER A 125 21.06 -13.09 2.95
N ILE A 126 21.33 -11.78 3.00
CA ILE A 126 22.32 -11.17 3.89
C ILE A 126 21.55 -10.33 4.91
N GLU A 127 21.84 -10.56 6.18
CA GLU A 127 21.28 -9.73 7.26
C GLU A 127 22.22 -8.56 7.58
N LEU A 128 21.67 -7.35 7.58
CA LEU A 128 22.39 -6.12 7.90
C LEU A 128 21.62 -5.32 8.95
N GLU A 129 22.35 -4.69 9.85
CA GLU A 129 21.73 -3.75 10.78
C GLU A 129 21.15 -2.53 10.03
N GLN A 130 19.87 -2.23 10.27
CA GLN A 130 19.15 -1.16 9.57
C GLN A 130 19.84 0.21 9.65
N SER A 131 20.36 0.56 10.82
CA SER A 131 21.08 1.84 11.06
C SER A 131 22.33 1.95 10.19
N VAL A 132 23.11 0.88 10.09
CA VAL A 132 24.32 0.78 9.28
C VAL A 132 23.98 0.92 7.80
N PHE A 133 23.01 0.14 7.33
CA PHE A 133 22.59 0.18 5.92
C PHE A 133 22.05 1.56 5.52
N LYS A 134 21.24 2.17 6.37
CA LYS A 134 20.76 3.55 6.17
C LYS A 134 21.88 4.58 6.07
N ASP A 135 22.91 4.45 6.90
CA ASP A 135 24.06 5.36 6.87
C ASP A 135 24.91 5.16 5.61
N MET A 136 25.09 3.91 5.16
CA MET A 136 25.75 3.61 3.90
C MET A 136 25.05 4.26 2.71
N ILE A 137 23.72 4.12 2.62
CA ILE A 137 22.91 4.76 1.57
C ILE A 137 23.07 6.28 1.63
N ARG A 138 22.97 6.89 2.81
CA ARG A 138 23.10 8.34 2.98
C ARG A 138 24.47 8.87 2.53
N ARG A 139 25.54 8.12 2.78
CA ARG A 139 26.91 8.49 2.39
C ARG A 139 27.19 8.36 0.89
N THR A 140 26.38 7.63 0.15
CA THR A 140 26.55 7.40 -1.29
C THR A 140 25.53 8.15 -2.15
N LEU A 141 24.40 8.52 -1.58
CA LEU A 141 23.26 9.11 -2.30
C LEU A 141 23.62 10.39 -3.08
N PHE A 142 24.55 11.21 -2.56
CA PHE A 142 24.97 12.46 -3.20
C PHE A 142 25.70 12.23 -4.55
N SER A 143 26.24 11.04 -4.78
CA SER A 143 26.97 10.69 -6.01
C SER A 143 26.12 9.96 -7.05
N VAL A 144 24.84 9.72 -6.75
CA VAL A 144 23.91 9.07 -7.67
C VAL A 144 23.54 10.04 -8.80
N SER A 145 23.70 9.60 -10.06
CA SER A 145 23.22 10.37 -11.21
C SER A 145 21.69 10.42 -11.21
N THR A 146 21.14 11.58 -11.51
CA THR A 146 19.70 11.78 -11.80
C THR A 146 19.38 11.63 -13.28
N ASP A 147 20.39 11.36 -14.11
CA ASP A 147 20.24 11.15 -15.56
C ASP A 147 20.06 9.65 -15.83
N GLU A 148 18.87 9.27 -16.25
CA GLU A 148 18.49 7.86 -16.55
C GLU A 148 19.26 7.28 -17.77
N ASN A 149 19.99 8.09 -18.52
CA ASN A 149 20.75 7.69 -19.71
C ASN A 149 22.25 7.49 -19.48
N ARG A 150 22.68 7.39 -18.22
CA ARG A 150 24.08 7.16 -17.86
C ARG A 150 24.29 5.96 -16.98
#